data_4c518c8abd4a3ff4daca5d47815c1966
#
_entry.id   4c518c8abd4a3ff4daca5d47815c1966
#
_cell.length_a   1.000
_cell.length_b   1.000
_cell.length_c   1.000
_cell.angle_alpha   90.00
_cell.angle_beta   90.00
_cell.angle_gamma   90.00
#
_symmetry.space_group_name_H-M   'P 1'
#
loop_
_entity.id
_entity.type
_entity.pdbx_description
1 polymer ?
#
loop_
_entity_poly.entity_id
_entity_poly.type
_entity_poly.pdbx_seq_one_letter_code
_entity_poly.pdbx_strand_id
1 'polypeptide(L)'
;MNINGIKLLSSRAVSKLGDVLYDYGNSTWIASIGGLGQKILGIYQIVELLVSIVLNPFGGALADRFQRRKILLITDAICAIMCFLLSFIGDDKVMVYGLIVANAILAVSNAFSSPAYKSYIPEIVDKADIITYNANLETIVQIISVSSPVLGFLIFNNFGIRITLIVDAITFLISFLFLYAIKVERVQLSKQEKVAIKNILADIADGFTYIKKEKEIMFFLIIAALLNTFLAMFNYLLPFTNSLLKTSGAYATILSISAIGSIIGALIARKIKSSINSMLSMLVFSSLGVIVMGFPSLFELPIWISYSGSFLFNSLLTMFNIHFFSQVQIRVDEAYMGRVMSTIFTIAIMFMPIGTLFMTIFSFALSNVSFIVIGCAIAILGGLGFSYSKKQF
;
A
#
# COMPACT_ATOMS: atom_id res chain seq x y z
N MET A 1 15.92 -18.89 15.29
CA MET A 1 15.99 -17.41 15.07
C MET A 1 16.66 -16.77 16.29
N ASN A 2 17.71 -16.01 16.08
CA ASN A 2 18.46 -15.36 17.15
C ASN A 2 17.70 -14.18 17.79
N ILE A 3 18.14 -13.71 18.98
CA ILE A 3 17.45 -12.66 19.75
C ILE A 3 17.39 -11.31 19.01
N ASN A 4 18.40 -10.99 18.18
CA ASN A 4 18.42 -9.78 17.38
C ASN A 4 17.39 -9.85 16.23
N GLY A 5 17.21 -11.03 15.62
CA GLY A 5 16.16 -11.26 14.63
C GLY A 5 14.76 -11.12 15.23
N ILE A 6 14.54 -11.59 16.46
CA ILE A 6 13.26 -11.39 17.16
C ILE A 6 13.01 -9.89 17.40
N LYS A 7 14.01 -9.14 17.87
CA LYS A 7 13.87 -7.69 18.08
C LYS A 7 13.56 -6.94 16.79
N LEU A 8 14.23 -7.30 15.67
CA LEU A 8 13.98 -6.70 14.36
C LEU A 8 12.57 -7.00 13.86
N LEU A 9 12.09 -8.24 14.04
CA LEU A 9 10.74 -8.66 13.69
C LEU A 9 9.70 -7.91 14.53
N SER A 10 9.90 -7.80 15.85
CA SER A 10 9.02 -7.09 16.76
C SER A 10 8.95 -5.59 16.46
N SER A 11 10.09 -4.96 16.16
CA SER A 11 10.15 -3.56 15.69
C SER A 11 9.23 -3.37 14.47
N ARG A 12 9.40 -4.19 13.44
CA ARG A 12 8.59 -4.06 12.21
C ARG A 12 7.12 -4.32 12.43
N ALA A 13 6.78 -5.31 13.27
CA ALA A 13 5.40 -5.63 13.62
C ALA A 13 4.71 -4.45 14.31
N VAL A 14 5.37 -3.86 15.31
CA VAL A 14 4.80 -2.73 16.07
C VAL A 14 4.70 -1.47 15.21
N SER A 15 5.73 -1.15 14.40
CA SER A 15 5.69 -0.04 13.45
C SER A 15 4.55 -0.22 12.43
N LYS A 16 4.39 -1.44 11.88
CA LYS A 16 3.30 -1.71 10.92
C LYS A 16 1.92 -1.59 11.55
N LEU A 17 1.77 -2.00 12.80
CA LEU A 17 0.53 -1.79 13.56
C LEU A 17 0.21 -0.29 13.66
N GLY A 18 1.19 0.54 14.06
CA GLY A 18 1.06 1.99 14.11
C GLY A 18 0.66 2.58 12.77
N ASP A 19 1.38 2.25 11.69
CA ASP A 19 1.08 2.73 10.34
C ASP A 19 -0.41 2.53 9.98
N VAL A 20 -0.96 1.32 10.22
CA VAL A 20 -2.37 1.02 9.88
C VAL A 20 -3.34 1.79 10.79
N LEU A 21 -3.03 1.94 12.07
CA LEU A 21 -3.85 2.74 13.00
C LEU A 21 -3.84 4.22 12.61
N TYR A 22 -2.68 4.76 12.25
CA TYR A 22 -2.49 6.13 11.78
C TYR A 22 -3.30 6.38 10.50
N ASP A 23 -3.14 5.54 9.48
CA ASP A 23 -3.84 5.69 8.21
C ASP A 23 -5.36 5.62 8.39
N TYR A 24 -5.82 4.68 9.21
CA TYR A 24 -7.24 4.53 9.52
C TYR A 24 -7.79 5.77 10.24
N GLY A 25 -7.12 6.20 11.31
CA GLY A 25 -7.56 7.33 12.13
C GLY A 25 -7.61 8.64 11.36
N ASN A 26 -6.54 8.96 10.64
CA ASN A 26 -6.42 10.20 9.87
C ASN A 26 -7.42 10.23 8.71
N SER A 27 -7.50 9.16 7.93
CA SER A 27 -8.44 9.08 6.81
C SER A 27 -9.88 9.19 7.26
N THR A 28 -10.24 8.53 8.38
CA THR A 28 -11.58 8.60 8.96
C THR A 28 -11.89 10.00 9.50
N TRP A 29 -10.94 10.61 10.22
CA TRP A 29 -11.10 11.96 10.76
C TRP A 29 -11.26 12.99 9.64
N ILE A 30 -10.39 12.97 8.63
CA ILE A 30 -10.48 13.87 7.48
C ILE A 30 -11.82 13.67 6.73
N ALA A 31 -12.24 12.42 6.51
CA ALA A 31 -13.51 12.14 5.86
C ALA A 31 -14.73 12.66 6.66
N SER A 32 -14.60 12.81 7.99
CA SER A 32 -15.66 13.30 8.86
C SER A 32 -15.82 14.83 8.90
N ILE A 33 -14.88 15.61 8.32
CA ILE A 33 -14.89 17.10 8.33
C ILE A 33 -16.03 17.70 7.47
N GLY A 34 -16.86 16.90 6.85
CA GLY A 34 -17.97 17.35 6.01
C GLY A 34 -17.51 17.74 4.60
N GLY A 35 -18.10 18.78 4.01
CA GLY A 35 -17.91 19.14 2.60
C GLY A 35 -16.46 19.46 2.19
N LEU A 36 -15.59 19.84 3.12
CA LEU A 36 -14.15 20.04 2.87
C LEU A 36 -13.36 18.75 2.96
N GLY A 37 -13.84 17.74 3.66
CA GLY A 37 -13.15 16.47 3.89
C GLY A 37 -12.72 15.78 2.60
N GLN A 38 -13.56 15.84 1.55
CA GLN A 38 -13.24 15.30 0.23
C GLN A 38 -11.96 15.95 -0.35
N LYS A 39 -11.87 17.27 -0.37
CA LYS A 39 -10.70 17.97 -0.92
C LYS A 39 -9.45 17.75 -0.09
N ILE A 40 -9.60 17.78 1.24
CA ILE A 40 -8.50 17.57 2.18
C ILE A 40 -7.93 16.16 2.06
N LEU A 41 -8.77 15.13 2.01
CA LEU A 41 -8.34 13.75 1.84
C LEU A 41 -7.59 13.55 0.51
N GLY A 42 -8.08 14.19 -0.55
CA GLY A 42 -7.39 14.16 -1.83
C GLY A 42 -6.00 14.77 -1.78
N ILE A 43 -5.85 15.94 -1.17
CA ILE A 43 -4.53 16.58 -0.97
C ILE A 43 -3.62 15.68 -0.13
N TYR A 44 -4.14 15.14 0.98
CA TYR A 44 -3.44 14.22 1.87
C TYR A 44 -2.86 13.02 1.10
N GLN A 45 -3.69 12.32 0.31
CA GLN A 45 -3.25 11.15 -0.47
C GLN A 45 -2.35 11.52 -1.66
N ILE A 46 -2.61 12.64 -2.36
CA ILE A 46 -1.77 13.08 -3.49
C ILE A 46 -0.36 13.43 -3.01
N VAL A 47 -0.22 14.09 -1.87
CA VAL A 47 1.09 14.43 -1.29
C VAL A 47 1.89 13.16 -1.01
N GLU A 48 1.28 12.15 -0.41
CA GLU A 48 1.92 10.85 -0.17
C GLU A 48 2.38 10.17 -1.47
N LEU A 49 1.49 10.12 -2.47
CA LEU A 49 1.80 9.51 -3.76
C LEU A 49 2.93 10.24 -4.48
N LEU A 50 2.92 11.56 -4.50
CA LEU A 50 3.97 12.36 -5.16
C LEU A 50 5.32 12.17 -4.48
N VAL A 51 5.36 12.18 -3.15
CA VAL A 51 6.59 11.90 -2.38
C VAL A 51 7.09 10.49 -2.70
N SER A 52 6.20 9.50 -2.71
CA SER A 52 6.55 8.11 -3.01
C SER A 52 7.08 7.93 -4.44
N ILE A 53 6.44 8.54 -5.43
CA ILE A 53 6.89 8.48 -6.84
C ILE A 53 8.30 9.06 -6.99
N VAL A 54 8.57 10.18 -6.32
CA VAL A 54 9.86 10.87 -6.44
C VAL A 54 10.95 10.13 -5.64
N LEU A 55 10.67 9.65 -4.43
CA LEU A 55 11.70 9.19 -3.49
C LEU A 55 11.92 7.67 -3.48
N ASN A 56 10.93 6.85 -3.80
CA ASN A 56 11.09 5.39 -3.78
C ASN A 56 12.26 4.88 -4.65
N PRO A 57 12.52 5.43 -5.86
CA PRO A 57 13.66 5.01 -6.67
C PRO A 57 15.03 5.24 -5.98
N PHE A 58 15.11 6.22 -5.06
CA PHE A 58 16.35 6.56 -4.35
C PHE A 58 16.54 5.81 -3.04
N GLY A 59 15.47 5.22 -2.49
CA GLY A 59 15.51 4.57 -1.19
C GLY A 59 16.51 3.42 -1.10
N GLY A 60 16.58 2.57 -2.14
CA GLY A 60 17.55 1.48 -2.22
C GLY A 60 19.00 1.98 -2.25
N ALA A 61 19.28 2.97 -3.08
CA ALA A 61 20.61 3.57 -3.21
C ALA A 61 21.10 4.21 -1.90
N LEU A 62 20.17 4.77 -1.10
CA LEU A 62 20.50 5.35 0.20
C LEU A 62 20.74 4.25 1.25
N ALA A 63 19.92 3.19 1.24
CA ALA A 63 20.07 2.03 2.14
C ALA A 63 21.42 1.33 1.98
N ASP A 64 22.01 1.38 0.78
CA ASP A 64 23.33 0.79 0.50
C ASP A 64 24.51 1.66 0.97
N ARG A 65 24.31 2.98 1.14
CA ARG A 65 25.36 3.94 1.50
C ARG A 65 25.43 4.23 3.00
N PHE A 66 24.31 4.19 3.67
CA PHE A 66 24.23 4.53 5.08
C PHE A 66 24.02 3.29 5.94
N GLN A 67 24.39 3.38 7.21
CA GLN A 67 24.11 2.33 8.17
C GLN A 67 22.59 2.11 8.28
N ARG A 68 22.11 0.97 7.80
CA ARG A 68 20.69 0.62 7.72
C ARG A 68 19.96 0.82 9.05
N ARG A 69 20.61 0.39 10.16
CA ARG A 69 20.09 0.63 11.51
C ARG A 69 19.90 2.12 11.83
N LYS A 70 20.82 2.99 11.41
CA LYS A 70 20.69 4.44 11.65
C LYS A 70 19.52 5.03 10.88
N ILE A 71 19.30 4.61 9.63
CA ILE A 71 18.16 5.04 8.85
C ILE A 71 16.87 4.69 9.60
N LEU A 72 16.72 3.42 10.03
CA LEU A 72 15.54 2.95 10.75
C LEU A 72 15.31 3.71 12.07
N LEU A 73 16.36 3.93 12.87
CA LEU A 73 16.27 4.68 14.12
C LEU A 73 15.87 6.14 13.89
N ILE A 74 16.42 6.81 12.88
CA ILE A 74 16.12 8.21 12.57
C ILE A 74 14.69 8.33 12.07
N THR A 75 14.24 7.45 11.18
CA THR A 75 12.87 7.48 10.66
C THR A 75 11.84 7.23 11.75
N ASP A 76 12.03 6.22 12.60
CA ASP A 76 11.14 5.93 13.72
C ASP A 76 11.10 7.11 14.73
N ALA A 77 12.25 7.71 15.05
CA ALA A 77 12.31 8.86 15.95
C ALA A 77 11.57 10.08 15.38
N ILE A 78 11.75 10.39 14.09
CA ILE A 78 11.05 11.50 13.42
C ILE A 78 9.55 11.26 13.44
N CYS A 79 9.09 10.05 13.08
CA CYS A 79 7.67 9.70 13.07
C CYS A 79 7.06 9.77 14.48
N ALA A 80 7.76 9.22 15.50
CA ALA A 80 7.30 9.26 16.88
C ALA A 80 7.13 10.71 17.39
N ILE A 81 8.16 11.55 17.20
CA ILE A 81 8.14 12.96 17.63
C ILE A 81 7.02 13.72 16.93
N MET A 82 6.88 13.53 15.63
CA MET A 82 5.88 14.21 14.82
C MET A 82 4.46 13.84 15.25
N CYS A 83 4.13 12.56 15.37
CA CYS A 83 2.81 12.11 15.83
C CYS A 83 2.52 12.59 17.25
N PHE A 84 3.53 12.60 18.12
CA PHE A 84 3.40 13.12 19.47
C PHE A 84 3.10 14.62 19.48
N LEU A 85 3.84 15.43 18.71
CA LEU A 85 3.60 16.87 18.62
C LEU A 85 2.22 17.21 18.06
N LEU A 86 1.78 16.48 17.02
CA LEU A 86 0.45 16.65 16.43
C LEU A 86 -0.68 16.38 17.44
N SER A 87 -0.50 15.45 18.36
CA SER A 87 -1.52 15.11 19.35
C SER A 87 -1.92 16.29 20.27
N PHE A 88 -1.05 17.30 20.40
CA PHE A 88 -1.33 18.51 21.20
C PHE A 88 -2.07 19.60 20.43
N ILE A 89 -2.24 19.47 19.12
CA ILE A 89 -2.95 20.48 18.33
C ILE A 89 -4.43 20.47 18.71
N GLY A 90 -4.91 21.63 19.19
CA GLY A 90 -6.30 21.83 19.63
C GLY A 90 -7.24 22.33 18.54
N ASP A 91 -6.72 23.03 17.55
CA ASP A 91 -7.48 23.62 16.44
C ASP A 91 -7.57 22.66 15.26
N ASP A 92 -8.78 22.35 14.79
CA ASP A 92 -9.01 21.40 13.71
C ASP A 92 -8.42 21.88 12.36
N LYS A 93 -8.37 23.17 12.10
CA LYS A 93 -7.76 23.69 10.86
C LYS A 93 -6.25 23.49 10.87
N VAL A 94 -5.61 23.77 12.01
CA VAL A 94 -4.17 23.54 12.19
C VAL A 94 -3.87 22.03 12.13
N MET A 95 -4.74 21.19 12.70
CA MET A 95 -4.62 19.72 12.62
C MET A 95 -4.64 19.23 11.18
N VAL A 96 -5.53 19.75 10.32
CA VAL A 96 -5.57 19.39 8.89
C VAL A 96 -4.22 19.61 8.20
N TYR A 97 -3.65 20.82 8.36
CA TYR A 97 -2.34 21.12 7.77
C TYR A 97 -1.23 20.26 8.39
N GLY A 98 -1.31 20.06 9.71
CA GLY A 98 -0.39 19.20 10.44
C GLY A 98 -0.39 17.77 9.90
N LEU A 99 -1.55 17.18 9.65
CA LEU A 99 -1.68 15.81 9.11
C LEU A 99 -1.16 15.71 7.68
N ILE A 100 -1.38 16.72 6.82
CA ILE A 100 -0.83 16.72 5.46
C ILE A 100 0.71 16.74 5.49
N VAL A 101 1.29 17.61 6.33
CA VAL A 101 2.75 17.68 6.50
C VAL A 101 3.29 16.37 7.10
N ALA A 102 2.60 15.83 8.09
CA ALA A 102 2.94 14.56 8.71
C ALA A 102 2.94 13.41 7.71
N ASN A 103 1.91 13.33 6.87
CA ASN A 103 1.83 12.31 5.83
C ASN A 103 2.99 12.42 4.83
N ALA A 104 3.38 13.64 4.45
CA ALA A 104 4.57 13.85 3.63
C ALA A 104 5.85 13.33 4.31
N ILE A 105 6.02 13.61 5.61
CA ILE A 105 7.18 13.16 6.40
C ILE A 105 7.18 11.64 6.54
N LEU A 106 6.03 11.02 6.80
CA LEU A 106 5.90 9.56 6.84
C LEU A 106 6.21 8.92 5.48
N ALA A 107 5.71 9.49 4.39
CA ALA A 107 6.01 9.01 3.04
C ALA A 107 7.52 9.08 2.74
N VAL A 108 8.20 10.18 3.10
CA VAL A 108 9.66 10.31 3.03
C VAL A 108 10.33 9.21 3.88
N SER A 109 9.91 9.06 5.13
CA SER A 109 10.45 8.05 6.05
C SER A 109 10.28 6.64 5.48
N ASN A 110 9.12 6.29 4.96
CA ASN A 110 8.82 4.99 4.36
C ASN A 110 9.64 4.71 3.09
N ALA A 111 9.88 5.72 2.25
CA ALA A 111 10.70 5.60 1.05
C ALA A 111 12.14 5.14 1.37
N PHE A 112 12.66 5.49 2.53
CA PHE A 112 14.02 5.11 2.97
C PHE A 112 14.02 3.93 3.93
N SER A 113 13.09 3.85 4.87
CA SER A 113 13.05 2.78 5.88
C SER A 113 12.72 1.42 5.28
N SER A 114 11.81 1.35 4.30
CA SER A 114 11.39 0.07 3.71
C SER A 114 12.53 -0.69 3.03
N PRO A 115 13.33 -0.09 2.11
CA PRO A 115 14.49 -0.78 1.55
C PRO A 115 15.59 -1.01 2.60
N ALA A 116 15.84 -0.07 3.53
CA ALA A 116 16.81 -0.24 4.60
C ALA A 116 16.46 -1.44 5.49
N TYR A 117 15.19 -1.62 5.84
CA TYR A 117 14.72 -2.77 6.61
C TYR A 117 14.99 -4.10 5.88
N LYS A 118 14.58 -4.20 4.61
CA LYS A 118 14.79 -5.41 3.81
C LYS A 118 16.27 -5.78 3.68
N SER A 119 17.11 -4.78 3.50
CA SER A 119 18.56 -4.97 3.42
C SER A 119 19.22 -5.26 4.78
N TYR A 120 18.57 -4.89 5.90
CA TYR A 120 19.08 -5.14 7.25
C TYR A 120 18.82 -6.57 7.74
N ILE A 121 17.79 -7.26 7.20
CA ILE A 121 17.45 -8.65 7.55
C ILE A 121 18.69 -9.58 7.44
N PRO A 122 19.39 -9.67 6.28
CA PRO A 122 20.52 -10.58 6.14
C PRO A 122 21.77 -10.19 6.97
N GLU A 123 21.82 -8.98 7.55
CA GLU A 123 22.88 -8.60 8.50
C GLU A 123 22.62 -9.11 9.91
N ILE A 124 21.34 -9.35 10.27
CA ILE A 124 20.90 -9.66 11.63
C ILE A 124 20.47 -11.11 11.78
N VAL A 125 19.89 -11.67 10.71
CA VAL A 125 19.31 -13.02 10.70
C VAL A 125 20.26 -13.98 10.00
N ASP A 126 20.54 -15.12 10.62
CA ASP A 126 21.37 -16.15 10.04
C ASP A 126 20.77 -16.66 8.72
N LYS A 127 21.63 -16.95 7.73
CA LYS A 127 21.17 -17.38 6.39
C LYS A 127 20.18 -18.54 6.42
N ALA A 128 20.35 -19.50 7.35
CA ALA A 128 19.47 -20.64 7.52
C ALA A 128 18.06 -20.24 8.02
N ASP A 129 17.94 -19.12 8.73
CA ASP A 129 16.70 -18.65 9.34
C ASP A 129 15.95 -17.61 8.49
N ILE A 130 16.52 -17.08 7.41
CA ILE A 130 15.93 -16.00 6.61
C ILE A 130 14.53 -16.37 6.09
N ILE A 131 14.35 -17.61 5.60
CA ILE A 131 13.05 -18.07 5.09
C ILE A 131 12.03 -18.07 6.22
N THR A 132 12.38 -18.62 7.37
CA THR A 132 11.51 -18.66 8.56
C THR A 132 11.17 -17.26 9.06
N TYR A 133 12.16 -16.36 9.06
CA TYR A 133 11.97 -14.97 9.43
C TYR A 133 10.95 -14.27 8.52
N ASN A 134 11.14 -14.38 7.21
CA ASN A 134 10.22 -13.77 6.23
C ASN A 134 8.81 -14.36 6.30
N ALA A 135 8.68 -15.67 6.53
CA ALA A 135 7.39 -16.32 6.72
C ALA A 135 6.67 -15.79 7.98
N ASN A 136 7.40 -15.66 9.10
CA ASN A 136 6.86 -15.09 10.33
C ASN A 136 6.47 -13.61 10.16
N LEU A 137 7.31 -12.81 9.48
CA LEU A 137 7.04 -11.41 9.19
C LEU A 137 5.74 -11.28 8.37
N GLU A 138 5.61 -12.05 7.30
CA GLU A 138 4.43 -12.00 6.45
C GLU A 138 3.17 -12.42 7.22
N THR A 139 3.26 -13.48 8.03
CA THR A 139 2.15 -13.94 8.88
C THR A 139 1.70 -12.83 9.84
N ILE A 140 2.64 -12.16 10.51
CA ILE A 140 2.34 -11.06 11.43
C ILE A 140 1.71 -9.88 10.68
N VAL A 141 2.26 -9.51 9.53
CA VAL A 141 1.71 -8.41 8.70
C VAL A 141 0.27 -8.72 8.27
N GLN A 142 -0.04 -9.97 7.92
CA GLN A 142 -1.40 -10.36 7.56
C GLN A 142 -2.36 -10.30 8.76
N ILE A 143 -1.92 -10.77 9.93
CA ILE A 143 -2.72 -10.66 11.18
C ILE A 143 -2.99 -9.18 11.49
N ILE A 144 -1.99 -8.31 11.40
CA ILE A 144 -2.12 -6.88 11.61
C ILE A 144 -3.10 -6.27 10.58
N SER A 145 -2.98 -6.62 9.31
CA SER A 145 -3.86 -6.10 8.25
C SER A 145 -5.33 -6.45 8.46
N VAL A 146 -5.62 -7.61 9.06
CA VAL A 146 -7.00 -8.02 9.40
C VAL A 146 -7.49 -7.33 10.67
N SER A 147 -6.67 -7.25 11.72
CA SER A 147 -7.10 -6.83 13.07
C SER A 147 -7.01 -5.32 13.29
N SER A 148 -6.01 -4.65 12.71
CA SER A 148 -5.73 -3.24 13.00
C SER A 148 -6.84 -2.27 12.57
N PRO A 149 -7.57 -2.46 11.46
CA PRO A 149 -8.69 -1.57 11.14
C PRO A 149 -9.78 -1.57 12.20
N VAL A 150 -10.06 -2.74 12.81
CA VAL A 150 -11.02 -2.84 13.92
C VAL A 150 -10.49 -2.15 15.17
N LEU A 151 -9.22 -2.35 15.50
CA LEU A 151 -8.57 -1.65 16.63
C LEU A 151 -8.55 -0.15 16.39
N GLY A 152 -8.23 0.30 15.17
CA GLY A 152 -8.25 1.71 14.76
C GLY A 152 -9.63 2.32 14.91
N PHE A 153 -10.68 1.60 14.50
CA PHE A 153 -12.07 2.02 14.72
C PHE A 153 -12.38 2.20 16.19
N LEU A 154 -12.05 1.20 17.04
CA LEU A 154 -12.31 1.26 18.47
C LEU A 154 -11.56 2.42 19.15
N ILE A 155 -10.29 2.61 18.82
CA ILE A 155 -9.48 3.72 19.37
C ILE A 155 -10.02 5.06 18.91
N PHE A 156 -10.23 5.22 17.60
CA PHE A 156 -10.67 6.49 17.02
C PHE A 156 -12.09 6.86 17.49
N ASN A 157 -13.03 5.92 17.50
CA ASN A 157 -14.42 6.19 17.85
C ASN A 157 -14.62 6.52 19.33
N ASN A 158 -13.80 5.93 20.23
CA ASN A 158 -13.93 6.17 21.67
C ASN A 158 -13.06 7.33 22.16
N PHE A 159 -11.90 7.59 21.54
CA PHE A 159 -10.89 8.52 22.04
C PHE A 159 -10.50 9.62 21.06
N GLY A 160 -10.94 9.53 19.79
CA GLY A 160 -10.68 10.50 18.75
C GLY A 160 -9.25 10.51 18.21
N ILE A 161 -8.99 11.47 17.30
CA ILE A 161 -7.74 11.54 16.51
C ILE A 161 -6.50 11.75 17.40
N ARG A 162 -6.57 12.54 18.45
CA ARG A 162 -5.41 12.88 19.30
C ARG A 162 -4.85 11.66 20.00
N ILE A 163 -5.71 10.82 20.58
CA ILE A 163 -5.28 9.58 21.23
C ILE A 163 -4.77 8.60 20.19
N THR A 164 -5.37 8.53 18.99
CA THR A 164 -4.86 7.72 17.89
C THR A 164 -3.43 8.13 17.53
N LEU A 165 -3.12 9.42 17.44
CA LEU A 165 -1.78 9.93 17.19
C LEU A 165 -0.79 9.61 18.34
N ILE A 166 -1.25 9.64 19.61
CA ILE A 166 -0.42 9.24 20.76
C ILE A 166 -0.10 7.74 20.68
N VAL A 167 -1.08 6.91 20.37
CA VAL A 167 -0.87 5.46 20.22
C VAL A 167 0.15 5.19 19.12
N ASP A 168 0.05 5.88 18.00
CA ASP A 168 1.00 5.75 16.91
C ASP A 168 2.40 6.22 17.30
N ALA A 169 2.53 7.37 17.97
CA ALA A 169 3.80 7.84 18.51
C ALA A 169 4.45 6.79 19.45
N ILE A 170 3.66 6.12 20.28
CA ILE A 170 4.12 5.06 21.17
C ILE A 170 4.58 3.83 20.36
N THR A 171 3.88 3.45 19.29
CA THR A 171 4.29 2.31 18.45
C THR A 171 5.64 2.59 17.78
N PHE A 172 5.86 3.79 17.23
CA PHE A 172 7.17 4.17 16.68
C PHE A 172 8.25 4.21 17.75
N LEU A 173 7.95 4.70 18.95
CA LEU A 173 8.90 4.69 20.07
C LEU A 173 9.28 3.27 20.49
N ILE A 174 8.32 2.35 20.57
CA ILE A 174 8.57 0.95 20.89
C ILE A 174 9.42 0.30 19.78
N SER A 175 9.10 0.58 18.51
CA SER A 175 9.88 0.12 17.36
C SER A 175 11.33 0.62 17.47
N PHE A 176 11.52 1.92 17.74
CA PHE A 176 12.83 2.54 17.96
C PHE A 176 13.60 1.83 19.09
N LEU A 177 12.97 1.54 20.23
CA LEU A 177 13.60 0.86 21.36
C LEU A 177 14.05 -0.56 21.01
N PHE A 178 13.23 -1.33 20.26
CA PHE A 178 13.64 -2.64 19.76
C PHE A 178 14.86 -2.55 18.84
N LEU A 179 14.87 -1.59 17.89
CA LEU A 179 16.00 -1.36 17.00
C LEU A 179 17.26 -0.90 17.77
N TYR A 180 17.07 -0.04 18.76
CA TYR A 180 18.16 0.44 19.61
C TYR A 180 18.79 -0.70 20.44
N ALA A 181 17.97 -1.64 20.88
CA ALA A 181 18.41 -2.81 21.66
C ALA A 181 19.08 -3.92 20.82
N ILE A 182 19.14 -3.80 19.48
CA ILE A 182 19.89 -4.74 18.63
C ILE A 182 21.37 -4.50 18.84
N LYS A 183 22.09 -5.54 19.27
CA LYS A 183 23.56 -5.49 19.40
C LYS A 183 24.17 -5.65 18.00
N VAL A 184 24.86 -4.62 17.53
CA VAL A 184 25.53 -4.64 16.22
C VAL A 184 26.93 -5.19 16.38
N GLU A 185 27.23 -6.33 15.75
CA GLU A 185 28.59 -6.65 15.37
C GLU A 185 28.96 -5.77 14.17
N ARG A 186 30.13 -5.13 14.21
CA ARG A 186 30.56 -4.15 13.19
C ARG A 186 30.56 -4.79 11.80
N VAL A 187 29.52 -4.57 11.01
CA VAL A 187 29.52 -4.88 9.59
C VAL A 187 30.34 -3.79 8.88
N GLN A 188 31.46 -4.20 8.26
CA GLN A 188 32.22 -3.31 7.37
C GLN A 188 31.32 -2.97 6.19
N LEU A 189 30.91 -1.69 6.08
CA LEU A 189 30.29 -1.18 4.87
C LEU A 189 31.27 -1.39 3.72
N SER A 190 30.91 -2.21 2.76
CA SER A 190 31.68 -2.33 1.52
C SER A 190 31.71 -0.94 0.87
N LYS A 191 32.90 -0.52 0.43
CA LYS A 191 33.07 0.69 -0.40
C LYS A 191 32.39 0.43 -1.74
N GLN A 192 31.09 0.68 -1.84
CA GLN A 192 30.41 0.61 -3.11
C GLN A 192 30.49 1.95 -3.85
N GLU A 193 30.59 1.85 -5.17
CA GLU A 193 30.72 2.98 -6.10
C GLU A 193 29.59 4.01 -5.95
N LYS A 194 29.90 5.27 -6.24
CA LYS A 194 28.94 6.39 -6.24
C LYS A 194 27.83 6.11 -7.25
N VAL A 195 26.68 5.60 -6.79
CA VAL A 195 25.47 5.56 -7.63
C VAL A 195 25.03 7.01 -7.86
N ALA A 196 25.26 7.54 -9.05
CA ALA A 196 24.76 8.86 -9.43
C ALA A 196 23.23 8.74 -9.67
N ILE A 197 22.47 9.80 -9.36
CA ILE A 197 21.03 9.91 -9.70
C ILE A 197 20.79 9.57 -11.16
N LYS A 198 21.72 9.98 -12.04
CA LYS A 198 21.69 9.66 -13.46
C LYS A 198 21.63 8.15 -13.75
N ASN A 199 22.24 7.32 -12.91
CA ASN A 199 22.24 5.86 -13.10
C ASN A 199 20.89 5.25 -12.76
N ILE A 200 20.17 5.77 -11.75
CA ILE A 200 18.83 5.29 -11.35
C ILE A 200 17.83 5.59 -12.49
N LEU A 201 17.85 6.80 -13.03
CA LEU A 201 16.99 7.17 -14.16
C LEU A 201 17.35 6.37 -15.43
N ALA A 202 18.64 6.10 -15.66
CA ALA A 202 19.09 5.23 -16.73
C ALA A 202 18.57 3.79 -16.55
N ASP A 203 18.66 3.24 -15.32
CA ASP A 203 18.15 1.90 -15.03
C ASP A 203 16.63 1.77 -15.26
N ILE A 204 15.85 2.79 -14.93
CA ILE A 204 14.41 2.83 -15.24
C ILE A 204 14.18 2.88 -16.76
N ALA A 205 14.95 3.71 -17.48
CA ALA A 205 14.86 3.80 -18.93
C ALA A 205 15.27 2.50 -19.63
N ASP A 206 16.31 1.84 -19.15
CA ASP A 206 16.75 0.52 -19.62
C ASP A 206 15.69 -0.55 -19.35
N GLY A 207 15.10 -0.56 -18.15
CA GLY A 207 13.99 -1.44 -17.79
C GLY A 207 12.78 -1.24 -18.70
N PHE A 208 12.42 0.03 -19.00
CA PHE A 208 11.34 0.34 -19.94
C PHE A 208 11.66 -0.12 -21.37
N THR A 209 12.91 0.04 -21.81
CA THR A 209 13.36 -0.41 -23.13
C THR A 209 13.30 -1.94 -23.24
N TYR A 210 13.64 -2.66 -22.17
CA TYR A 210 13.49 -4.11 -22.10
C TYR A 210 12.01 -4.52 -22.19
N ILE A 211 11.14 -3.92 -21.35
CA ILE A 211 9.69 -4.20 -21.33
C ILE A 211 9.06 -3.95 -22.70
N LYS A 212 9.50 -2.89 -23.42
CA LYS A 212 8.96 -2.57 -24.75
C LYS A 212 9.20 -3.67 -25.77
N LYS A 213 10.23 -4.48 -25.61
CA LYS A 213 10.51 -5.65 -26.49
C LYS A 213 9.63 -6.83 -26.14
N GLU A 214 9.22 -6.97 -24.88
CA GLU A 214 8.39 -8.06 -24.35
C GLU A 214 6.91 -7.68 -24.42
N LYS A 215 6.24 -7.96 -25.53
CA LYS A 215 4.86 -7.52 -25.83
C LYS A 215 3.85 -7.87 -24.74
N GLU A 216 3.95 -9.07 -24.17
CA GLU A 216 3.03 -9.51 -23.10
C GLU A 216 3.25 -8.75 -21.80
N ILE A 217 4.52 -8.49 -21.41
CA ILE A 217 4.84 -7.70 -20.21
C ILE A 217 4.37 -6.26 -20.40
N MET A 218 4.61 -5.66 -21.57
CA MET A 218 4.13 -4.31 -21.88
C MET A 218 2.61 -4.23 -21.83
N PHE A 219 1.90 -5.21 -22.38
CA PHE A 219 0.45 -5.29 -22.33
C PHE A 219 -0.08 -5.29 -20.89
N PHE A 220 0.47 -6.17 -20.03
CA PHE A 220 0.07 -6.21 -18.63
C PHE A 220 0.50 -4.98 -17.83
N LEU A 221 1.62 -4.35 -18.18
CA LEU A 221 2.04 -3.10 -17.54
C LEU A 221 1.03 -1.96 -17.83
N ILE A 222 0.53 -1.87 -19.06
CA ILE A 222 -0.50 -0.88 -19.42
C ILE A 222 -1.79 -1.16 -18.65
N ILE A 223 -2.23 -2.42 -18.59
CA ILE A 223 -3.41 -2.80 -17.81
C ILE A 223 -3.20 -2.46 -16.33
N ALA A 224 -2.06 -2.80 -15.75
CA ALA A 224 -1.76 -2.52 -14.35
C ALA A 224 -1.72 -1.01 -14.05
N ALA A 225 -1.15 -0.20 -14.94
CA ALA A 225 -1.10 1.26 -14.79
C ALA A 225 -2.51 1.88 -14.81
N LEU A 226 -3.36 1.49 -15.77
CA LEU A 226 -4.74 1.93 -15.84
C LEU A 226 -5.58 1.42 -14.66
N LEU A 227 -5.38 0.16 -14.27
CA LEU A 227 -6.04 -0.42 -13.09
C LEU A 227 -5.69 0.37 -11.82
N ASN A 228 -4.43 0.77 -11.63
CA ASN A 228 -4.03 1.54 -10.46
C ASN A 228 -4.71 2.92 -10.39
N THR A 229 -5.09 3.53 -11.52
CA THR A 229 -5.95 4.72 -11.51
C THR A 229 -7.30 4.42 -10.84
N PHE A 230 -7.95 3.33 -11.23
CA PHE A 230 -9.24 2.93 -10.65
C PHE A 230 -9.11 2.44 -9.20
N LEU A 231 -7.99 1.78 -8.86
CA LEU A 231 -7.68 1.41 -7.48
C LEU A 231 -7.49 2.64 -6.58
N ALA A 232 -6.84 3.69 -7.08
CA ALA A 232 -6.72 4.95 -6.35
C ALA A 232 -8.09 5.60 -6.11
N MET A 233 -8.99 5.60 -7.12
CA MET A 233 -10.36 6.06 -6.96
C MET A 233 -11.14 5.23 -5.93
N PHE A 234 -11.00 3.91 -5.99
CA PHE A 234 -11.61 2.99 -5.03
C PHE A 234 -11.11 3.25 -3.60
N ASN A 235 -9.80 3.28 -3.40
CA ASN A 235 -9.19 3.53 -2.09
C ASN A 235 -9.57 4.89 -1.51
N TYR A 236 -9.75 5.89 -2.38
CA TYR A 236 -10.24 7.21 -1.99
C TYR A 236 -11.66 7.17 -1.40
N LEU A 237 -12.54 6.31 -1.91
CA LEU A 237 -13.91 6.16 -1.42
C LEU A 237 -13.98 5.46 -0.05
N LEU A 238 -13.02 4.60 0.29
CA LEU A 238 -13.09 3.73 1.47
C LEU A 238 -13.30 4.49 2.78
N PRO A 239 -12.56 5.57 3.12
CA PRO A 239 -12.77 6.32 4.36
C PRO A 239 -14.18 6.93 4.48
N PHE A 240 -14.85 7.18 3.36
CA PHE A 240 -16.22 7.72 3.34
C PHE A 240 -17.32 6.65 3.46
N THR A 241 -16.97 5.36 3.50
CA THR A 241 -17.96 4.28 3.54
C THR A 241 -18.83 4.30 4.80
N ASN A 242 -18.33 4.84 5.93
CA ASN A 242 -19.15 5.04 7.11
C ASN A 242 -20.38 5.93 6.81
N SER A 243 -20.20 7.01 6.08
CA SER A 243 -21.27 7.92 5.67
C SER A 243 -22.06 7.41 4.46
N LEU A 244 -21.38 6.87 3.46
CA LEU A 244 -22.00 6.35 2.23
C LEU A 244 -22.93 5.17 2.50
N LEU A 245 -22.53 4.25 3.40
CA LEU A 245 -23.31 3.08 3.79
C LEU A 245 -24.14 3.31 5.07
N LYS A 246 -24.09 4.52 5.63
CA LYS A 246 -24.82 4.92 6.86
C LYS A 246 -24.61 3.96 8.02
N THR A 247 -23.40 3.40 8.15
CA THR A 247 -23.07 2.39 9.17
C THR A 247 -21.72 2.73 9.80
N SER A 248 -21.72 2.93 11.12
CA SER A 248 -20.49 3.13 11.88
C SER A 248 -19.63 1.86 11.80
N GLY A 249 -18.32 2.04 11.56
CA GLY A 249 -17.37 0.93 11.42
C GLY A 249 -17.38 0.23 10.06
N ALA A 250 -18.19 0.67 9.08
CA ALA A 250 -18.20 0.09 7.74
C ALA A 250 -16.81 0.11 7.09
N TYR A 251 -16.07 1.21 7.24
CA TYR A 251 -14.70 1.33 6.71
C TYR A 251 -13.75 0.29 7.34
N ALA A 252 -13.74 0.16 8.66
CA ALA A 252 -12.91 -0.83 9.34
C ALA A 252 -13.26 -2.27 8.91
N THR A 253 -14.57 -2.57 8.84
CA THR A 253 -15.06 -3.90 8.44
C THR A 253 -14.65 -4.23 7.01
N ILE A 254 -14.80 -3.28 6.08
CA ILE A 254 -14.37 -3.43 4.68
C ILE A 254 -12.87 -3.73 4.60
N LEU A 255 -12.02 -2.97 5.31
CA LEU A 255 -10.58 -3.20 5.31
C LEU A 255 -10.20 -4.58 5.85
N SER A 256 -10.80 -5.00 6.97
CA SER A 256 -10.53 -6.32 7.55
C SER A 256 -10.98 -7.46 6.64
N ILE A 257 -12.17 -7.34 6.04
CA ILE A 257 -12.70 -8.34 5.10
C ILE A 257 -11.86 -8.35 3.80
N SER A 258 -11.39 -7.20 3.33
CA SER A 258 -10.45 -7.08 2.21
C SER A 258 -9.15 -7.85 2.48
N ALA A 259 -8.59 -7.71 3.67
CA ALA A 259 -7.37 -8.42 4.06
C ALA A 259 -7.60 -9.94 4.12
N ILE A 260 -8.73 -10.41 4.68
CA ILE A 260 -9.12 -11.82 4.66
C ILE A 260 -9.27 -12.31 3.21
N GLY A 261 -9.94 -11.53 2.35
CA GLY A 261 -10.07 -11.81 0.93
C GLY A 261 -8.72 -11.99 0.25
N SER A 262 -7.77 -11.10 0.51
CA SER A 262 -6.40 -11.18 -0.03
C SER A 262 -5.67 -12.45 0.40
N ILE A 263 -5.79 -12.85 1.68
CA ILE A 263 -5.20 -14.10 2.19
C ILE A 263 -5.78 -15.31 1.45
N ILE A 264 -7.10 -15.37 1.34
CA ILE A 264 -7.79 -16.48 0.66
C ILE A 264 -7.45 -16.49 -0.84
N GLY A 265 -7.40 -15.32 -1.48
CA GLY A 265 -6.96 -15.17 -2.87
C GLY A 265 -5.55 -15.71 -3.08
N ALA A 266 -4.61 -15.38 -2.21
CA ALA A 266 -3.24 -15.88 -2.27
C ALA A 266 -3.16 -17.42 -2.13
N LEU A 267 -3.96 -18.02 -1.24
CA LEU A 267 -4.03 -19.47 -1.07
C LEU A 267 -4.62 -20.18 -2.30
N ILE A 268 -5.58 -19.56 -2.97
CA ILE A 268 -6.24 -20.12 -4.16
C ILE A 268 -5.37 -19.94 -5.41
N ALA A 269 -4.62 -18.83 -5.52
CA ALA A 269 -3.82 -18.49 -6.70
C ALA A 269 -2.92 -19.63 -7.16
N ARG A 270 -2.28 -20.35 -6.23
CA ARG A 270 -1.40 -21.50 -6.52
C ARG A 270 -2.09 -22.69 -7.22
N LYS A 271 -3.43 -22.76 -7.15
CA LYS A 271 -4.22 -23.84 -7.78
C LYS A 271 -4.67 -23.51 -9.19
N ILE A 272 -4.51 -22.26 -9.62
CA ILE A 272 -4.97 -21.78 -10.93
C ILE A 272 -3.77 -21.65 -11.86
N LYS A 273 -3.93 -22.16 -13.09
CA LYS A 273 -2.89 -22.03 -14.12
C LYS A 273 -2.71 -20.57 -14.52
N SER A 274 -1.48 -20.09 -14.48
CA SER A 274 -1.14 -18.74 -14.92
C SER A 274 -1.21 -18.65 -16.45
N SER A 275 -2.16 -17.88 -16.94
CA SER A 275 -2.33 -17.56 -18.36
C SER A 275 -2.91 -16.17 -18.53
N ILE A 276 -2.74 -15.57 -19.72
CA ILE A 276 -3.31 -14.25 -20.05
C ILE A 276 -4.82 -14.25 -19.78
N ASN A 277 -5.52 -15.27 -20.25
CA ASN A 277 -6.97 -15.39 -20.08
C ASN A 277 -7.38 -15.51 -18.60
N SER A 278 -6.64 -16.30 -17.80
CA SER A 278 -6.92 -16.41 -16.36
C SER A 278 -6.78 -15.08 -15.66
N MET A 279 -5.70 -14.33 -15.95
CA MET A 279 -5.45 -13.02 -15.34
C MET A 279 -6.52 -12.00 -15.71
N LEU A 280 -6.90 -11.93 -16.99
CA LEU A 280 -7.97 -11.04 -17.45
C LEU A 280 -9.34 -11.43 -16.85
N SER A 281 -9.62 -12.74 -16.72
CA SER A 281 -10.84 -13.22 -16.05
C SER A 281 -10.87 -12.80 -14.59
N MET A 282 -9.75 -12.96 -13.84
CA MET A 282 -9.66 -12.49 -12.46
C MET A 282 -9.96 -11.00 -12.35
N LEU A 283 -9.47 -10.19 -13.30
CA LEU A 283 -9.72 -8.75 -13.32
C LEU A 283 -11.20 -8.45 -13.59
N VAL A 284 -11.82 -9.08 -14.59
CA VAL A 284 -13.25 -8.90 -14.91
C VAL A 284 -14.14 -9.36 -13.75
N PHE A 285 -13.88 -10.53 -13.18
CA PHE A 285 -14.68 -11.01 -12.04
C PHE A 285 -14.44 -10.20 -10.77
N SER A 286 -13.23 -9.66 -10.55
CA SER A 286 -12.98 -8.77 -9.41
C SER A 286 -13.82 -7.49 -9.49
N SER A 287 -14.05 -6.97 -10.69
CA SER A 287 -14.87 -5.76 -10.90
C SER A 287 -16.32 -5.93 -10.42
N LEU A 288 -16.86 -7.16 -10.48
CA LEU A 288 -18.20 -7.45 -9.93
C LEU A 288 -18.23 -7.21 -8.43
N GLY A 289 -17.14 -7.51 -7.72
CA GLY A 289 -17.03 -7.21 -6.30
C GLY A 289 -17.18 -5.72 -6.01
N VAL A 290 -16.51 -4.86 -6.80
CA VAL A 290 -16.62 -3.39 -6.65
C VAL A 290 -18.03 -2.90 -6.99
N ILE A 291 -18.64 -3.41 -8.08
CA ILE A 291 -20.02 -3.07 -8.47
C ILE A 291 -21.00 -3.39 -7.34
N VAL A 292 -20.90 -4.59 -6.77
CA VAL A 292 -21.79 -5.07 -5.71
C VAL A 292 -21.66 -4.23 -4.43
N MET A 293 -20.51 -3.63 -4.16
CA MET A 293 -20.33 -2.74 -3.00
C MET A 293 -21.26 -1.51 -3.03
N GLY A 294 -21.66 -1.04 -4.21
CA GLY A 294 -22.55 0.11 -4.35
C GLY A 294 -24.05 -0.24 -4.15
N PHE A 295 -24.44 -1.51 -4.25
CA PHE A 295 -25.85 -1.92 -4.27
C PHE A 295 -26.61 -1.67 -2.97
N PRO A 296 -26.07 -1.96 -1.75
CA PRO A 296 -26.86 -1.84 -0.52
C PRO A 296 -27.49 -0.48 -0.34
N SER A 297 -26.79 0.59 -0.60
CA SER A 297 -27.33 1.94 -0.44
C SER A 297 -28.31 2.37 -1.55
N LEU A 298 -28.21 1.76 -2.73
CA LEU A 298 -29.06 2.11 -3.87
C LEU A 298 -30.37 1.31 -3.91
N PHE A 299 -30.33 0.08 -3.42
CA PHE A 299 -31.45 -0.86 -3.49
C PHE A 299 -31.96 -1.29 -2.11
N GLU A 300 -31.55 -0.57 -1.05
CA GLU A 300 -31.90 -0.86 0.35
C GLU A 300 -31.60 -2.31 0.77
N LEU A 301 -30.49 -2.85 0.26
CA LEU A 301 -30.05 -4.20 0.55
C LEU A 301 -29.19 -4.25 1.84
N PRO A 302 -29.08 -5.42 2.46
CA PRO A 302 -28.24 -5.58 3.65
C PRO A 302 -26.78 -5.24 3.38
N ILE A 303 -26.11 -4.57 4.33
CA ILE A 303 -24.73 -4.07 4.20
C ILE A 303 -23.70 -5.20 3.97
N TRP A 304 -23.97 -6.41 4.45
CA TRP A 304 -23.06 -7.56 4.25
C TRP A 304 -22.81 -7.86 2.76
N ILE A 305 -23.68 -7.39 1.85
CA ILE A 305 -23.47 -7.46 0.40
C ILE A 305 -22.26 -6.60 -0.01
N SER A 306 -22.10 -5.39 0.55
CA SER A 306 -20.89 -4.57 0.31
C SER A 306 -19.64 -5.28 0.85
N TYR A 307 -19.73 -5.92 2.00
CA TYR A 307 -18.61 -6.67 2.60
C TYR A 307 -18.22 -7.88 1.74
N SER A 308 -19.20 -8.62 1.21
CA SER A 308 -18.94 -9.73 0.29
C SER A 308 -18.34 -9.25 -1.03
N GLY A 309 -18.76 -8.09 -1.52
CA GLY A 309 -18.16 -7.44 -2.69
C GLY A 309 -16.69 -7.10 -2.47
N SER A 310 -16.35 -6.51 -1.33
CA SER A 310 -14.97 -6.20 -0.94
C SER A 310 -14.10 -7.47 -0.82
N PHE A 311 -14.63 -8.53 -0.22
CA PHE A 311 -13.97 -9.83 -0.16
C PHE A 311 -13.64 -10.39 -1.56
N LEU A 312 -14.65 -10.43 -2.44
CA LEU A 312 -14.50 -10.94 -3.80
C LEU A 312 -13.47 -10.13 -4.60
N PHE A 313 -13.58 -8.80 -4.52
CA PHE A 313 -12.66 -7.89 -5.20
C PHE A 313 -11.21 -8.15 -4.79
N ASN A 314 -10.91 -8.12 -3.49
CA ASN A 314 -9.55 -8.25 -3.00
C ASN A 314 -8.99 -9.66 -3.18
N SER A 315 -9.83 -10.71 -3.09
CA SER A 315 -9.40 -12.08 -3.39
C SER A 315 -8.90 -12.21 -4.83
N LEU A 316 -9.70 -11.77 -5.80
CA LEU A 316 -9.37 -11.91 -7.22
C LEU A 316 -8.26 -10.94 -7.65
N LEU A 317 -8.22 -9.73 -7.09
CA LEU A 317 -7.14 -8.77 -7.34
C LEU A 317 -5.79 -9.31 -6.84
N THR A 318 -5.77 -9.93 -5.67
CA THR A 318 -4.56 -10.57 -5.14
C THR A 318 -4.08 -11.72 -6.02
N MET A 319 -5.02 -12.54 -6.50
CA MET A 319 -4.70 -13.61 -7.46
C MET A 319 -4.11 -13.04 -8.76
N PHE A 320 -4.72 -11.98 -9.32
CA PHE A 320 -4.21 -11.27 -10.49
C PHE A 320 -2.76 -10.78 -10.26
N ASN A 321 -2.51 -10.11 -9.15
CA ASN A 321 -1.18 -9.58 -8.82
C ASN A 321 -0.12 -10.69 -8.70
N ILE A 322 -0.44 -11.80 -8.03
CA ILE A 322 0.47 -12.95 -7.89
C ILE A 322 0.82 -13.51 -9.27
N HIS A 323 -0.16 -13.74 -10.12
CA HIS A 323 0.08 -14.26 -11.47
C HIS A 323 0.84 -13.27 -12.33
N PHE A 324 0.53 -11.97 -12.27
CA PHE A 324 1.23 -10.93 -13.01
C PHE A 324 2.73 -10.90 -12.65
N PHE A 325 3.06 -10.78 -11.38
CA PHE A 325 4.47 -10.75 -10.95
C PHE A 325 5.18 -12.07 -11.22
N SER A 326 4.51 -13.21 -11.09
CA SER A 326 5.09 -14.51 -11.46
C SER A 326 5.43 -14.59 -12.95
N GLN A 327 4.56 -14.09 -13.83
CA GLN A 327 4.82 -14.06 -15.27
C GLN A 327 6.00 -13.13 -15.62
N VAL A 328 6.12 -12.00 -14.95
CA VAL A 328 7.29 -11.12 -15.09
C VAL A 328 8.58 -11.84 -14.66
N GLN A 329 8.57 -12.50 -13.50
CA GLN A 329 9.73 -13.19 -12.95
C GLN A 329 10.18 -14.39 -13.81
N ILE A 330 9.25 -15.08 -14.49
CA ILE A 330 9.58 -16.22 -15.36
C ILE A 330 10.18 -15.77 -16.69
N ARG A 331 9.79 -14.59 -17.20
CA ARG A 331 10.15 -14.14 -18.56
C ARG A 331 11.32 -13.18 -18.62
N VAL A 332 11.60 -12.49 -17.54
CA VAL A 332 12.65 -11.47 -17.50
C VAL A 332 13.97 -12.11 -17.11
N ASP A 333 15.01 -11.84 -17.90
CA ASP A 333 16.36 -12.27 -17.60
C ASP A 333 16.83 -11.76 -16.24
N GLU A 334 17.55 -12.58 -15.47
CA GLU A 334 18.04 -12.24 -14.12
C GLU A 334 18.83 -10.92 -14.11
N ALA A 335 19.62 -10.64 -15.15
CA ALA A 335 20.40 -9.41 -15.28
C ALA A 335 19.57 -8.13 -15.38
N TYR A 336 18.30 -8.23 -15.84
CA TYR A 336 17.38 -7.10 -16.00
C TYR A 336 16.27 -7.08 -14.95
N MET A 337 16.14 -8.11 -14.12
CA MET A 337 15.03 -8.28 -13.19
C MET A 337 14.81 -7.06 -12.29
N GLY A 338 15.87 -6.53 -11.67
CA GLY A 338 15.77 -5.36 -10.80
C GLY A 338 15.29 -4.10 -11.53
N ARG A 339 15.80 -3.86 -12.74
CA ARG A 339 15.44 -2.70 -13.57
C ARG A 339 13.98 -2.79 -14.03
N VAL A 340 13.57 -3.96 -14.51
CA VAL A 340 12.19 -4.22 -14.95
C VAL A 340 11.21 -4.08 -13.80
N MET A 341 11.49 -4.66 -12.63
CA MET A 341 10.63 -4.55 -11.44
C MET A 341 10.50 -3.10 -10.97
N SER A 342 11.61 -2.37 -10.87
CA SER A 342 11.61 -0.94 -10.51
C SER A 342 10.77 -0.12 -11.49
N THR A 343 10.90 -0.39 -12.80
CA THR A 343 10.12 0.28 -13.86
C THR A 343 8.63 -0.02 -13.72
N ILE A 344 8.26 -1.29 -13.50
CA ILE A 344 6.85 -1.70 -13.30
C ILE A 344 6.25 -0.97 -12.10
N PHE A 345 6.92 -0.98 -10.94
CA PHE A 345 6.41 -0.29 -9.75
C PHE A 345 6.29 1.22 -9.97
N THR A 346 7.27 1.85 -10.61
CA THR A 346 7.24 3.28 -10.88
C THR A 346 6.07 3.65 -11.80
N ILE A 347 5.91 2.94 -12.92
CA ILE A 347 4.83 3.22 -13.88
C ILE A 347 3.46 2.91 -13.26
N ALA A 348 3.34 1.82 -12.51
CA ALA A 348 2.07 1.46 -11.87
C ALA A 348 1.58 2.53 -10.89
N ILE A 349 2.48 3.09 -10.07
CA ILE A 349 2.12 4.13 -9.08
C ILE A 349 1.89 5.49 -9.76
N MET A 350 2.59 5.80 -10.87
CA MET A 350 2.54 7.10 -11.54
C MET A 350 1.12 7.50 -11.98
N PHE A 351 0.24 6.54 -12.24
CA PHE A 351 -1.14 6.78 -12.67
C PHE A 351 -2.14 6.95 -11.50
N MET A 352 -1.77 6.59 -10.28
CA MET A 352 -2.64 6.71 -9.11
C MET A 352 -3.08 8.15 -8.80
N PRO A 353 -2.19 9.18 -8.87
CA PRO A 353 -2.58 10.57 -8.64
C PRO A 353 -3.72 11.06 -9.56
N ILE A 354 -3.82 10.52 -10.78
CA ILE A 354 -4.89 10.88 -11.74
C ILE A 354 -6.24 10.47 -11.17
N GLY A 355 -6.36 9.24 -10.66
CA GLY A 355 -7.59 8.75 -10.03
C GLY A 355 -7.95 9.54 -8.78
N THR A 356 -6.98 9.77 -7.89
CA THR A 356 -7.18 10.55 -6.67
C THR A 356 -7.59 12.00 -6.98
N LEU A 357 -6.95 12.64 -7.96
CA LEU A 357 -7.26 14.00 -8.39
C LEU A 357 -8.69 14.11 -8.94
N PHE A 358 -9.10 13.14 -9.77
CA PHE A 358 -10.48 13.09 -10.26
C PHE A 358 -11.48 13.05 -9.11
N MET A 359 -11.29 12.15 -8.15
CA MET A 359 -12.17 12.03 -6.99
C MET A 359 -12.16 13.28 -6.10
N THR A 360 -11.04 14.01 -6.06
CA THR A 360 -10.89 15.24 -5.26
C THR A 360 -11.63 16.43 -5.86
N ILE A 361 -11.57 16.57 -7.19
CA ILE A 361 -12.14 17.74 -7.91
C ILE A 361 -13.67 17.60 -8.04
N PHE A 362 -14.14 16.40 -8.37
CA PHE A 362 -15.54 16.20 -8.71
C PHE A 362 -16.35 15.72 -7.49
N SER A 363 -17.16 16.61 -6.90
CA SER A 363 -17.97 16.30 -5.73
C SER A 363 -19.01 15.21 -5.96
N PHE A 364 -19.53 15.08 -7.19
CA PHE A 364 -20.47 14.00 -7.57
C PHE A 364 -19.83 12.60 -7.52
N ALA A 365 -18.48 12.54 -7.57
CA ALA A 365 -17.76 11.28 -7.48
C ALA A 365 -17.80 10.67 -6.07
N LEU A 366 -18.14 11.43 -5.04
CA LEU A 366 -18.31 10.91 -3.68
C LEU A 366 -19.73 10.36 -3.49
N SER A 367 -20.01 9.19 -4.06
CA SER A 367 -21.31 8.54 -4.02
C SER A 367 -21.20 7.02 -4.09
N ASN A 368 -22.28 6.32 -3.69
CA ASN A 368 -22.37 4.86 -3.84
C ASN A 368 -22.36 4.40 -5.31
N VAL A 369 -22.83 5.25 -6.22
CA VAL A 369 -22.79 4.99 -7.68
C VAL A 369 -21.35 4.89 -8.16
N SER A 370 -20.42 5.58 -7.52
CA SER A 370 -19.01 5.56 -7.92
C SER A 370 -18.37 4.18 -7.78
N PHE A 371 -18.80 3.36 -6.83
CA PHE A 371 -18.37 1.95 -6.79
C PHE A 371 -18.77 1.21 -8.06
N ILE A 372 -20.02 1.43 -8.53
CA ILE A 372 -20.51 0.81 -9.75
C ILE A 372 -19.73 1.31 -10.97
N VAL A 373 -19.52 2.62 -11.08
CA VAL A 373 -18.78 3.23 -12.20
C VAL A 373 -17.34 2.72 -12.25
N ILE A 374 -16.65 2.69 -11.10
CA ILE A 374 -15.26 2.16 -11.00
C ILE A 374 -15.25 0.68 -11.38
N GLY A 375 -16.16 -0.12 -10.85
CA GLY A 375 -16.26 -1.54 -11.20
C GLY A 375 -16.52 -1.75 -12.70
N CYS A 376 -17.46 -1.01 -13.30
CA CYS A 376 -17.70 -1.06 -14.75
C CYS A 376 -16.46 -0.66 -15.55
N ALA A 377 -15.71 0.36 -15.12
CA ALA A 377 -14.47 0.76 -15.77
C ALA A 377 -13.40 -0.34 -15.73
N ILE A 378 -13.25 -1.01 -14.58
CA ILE A 378 -12.36 -2.18 -14.44
C ILE A 378 -12.82 -3.35 -15.33
N ALA A 379 -14.14 -3.61 -15.40
CA ALA A 379 -14.71 -4.64 -16.28
C ALA A 379 -14.42 -4.36 -17.75
N ILE A 380 -14.61 -3.09 -18.18
CA ILE A 380 -14.32 -2.64 -19.54
C ILE A 380 -12.81 -2.81 -19.84
N LEU A 381 -11.94 -2.40 -18.91
CA LEU A 381 -10.50 -2.57 -19.06
C LEU A 381 -10.13 -4.04 -19.27
N GLY A 382 -10.67 -4.94 -18.45
CA GLY A 382 -10.45 -6.39 -18.60
C GLY A 382 -11.01 -6.94 -19.91
N GLY A 383 -12.24 -6.52 -20.32
CA GLY A 383 -12.88 -6.89 -21.58
C GLY A 383 -12.10 -6.43 -22.82
N LEU A 384 -11.63 -5.18 -22.81
CA LEU A 384 -10.72 -4.67 -23.86
C LEU A 384 -9.40 -5.46 -23.88
N GLY A 385 -8.89 -5.83 -22.71
CA GLY A 385 -7.74 -6.71 -22.59
C GLY A 385 -7.96 -8.05 -23.29
N PHE A 386 -9.10 -8.71 -23.09
CA PHE A 386 -9.45 -9.94 -23.80
C PHE A 386 -9.51 -9.77 -25.32
N SER A 387 -10.15 -8.70 -25.77
CA SER A 387 -10.28 -8.42 -27.21
C SER A 387 -8.93 -8.17 -27.87
N TYR A 388 -8.03 -7.52 -27.16
CA TYR A 388 -6.67 -7.27 -27.64
C TYR A 388 -5.80 -8.54 -27.62
N SER A 389 -5.85 -9.30 -26.50
CA SER A 389 -5.02 -10.50 -26.36
C SER A 389 -5.32 -11.57 -27.41
N LYS A 390 -6.59 -11.77 -27.80
CA LYS A 390 -7.00 -12.68 -28.85
C LYS A 390 -6.46 -12.32 -30.26
N LYS A 391 -6.09 -11.05 -30.48
CA LYS A 391 -5.56 -10.59 -31.78
C LYS A 391 -4.04 -10.62 -31.84
N GLN A 392 -3.36 -10.58 -30.68
CA GLN A 392 -1.91 -10.40 -30.63
C GLN A 392 -1.14 -11.62 -30.13
N PHE A 393 -1.80 -12.46 -29.34
CA PHE A 393 -1.27 -13.67 -28.69
C PHE A 393 -2.18 -14.87 -28.98
#